data_28e791ebcf3cef0b920693f0fb64ace8
#
_entry.id   28e791ebcf3cef0b920693f0fb64ace8
#
_cell.length_a   1.000
_cell.length_b   1.000
_cell.length_c   1.000
_cell.angle_alpha   90.00
_cell.angle_beta   90.00
_cell.angle_gamma   90.00
#
_symmetry.space_group_name_H-M   'P 1'
#
loop_
_entity.id
_entity.type
_entity.pdbx_description
1 polymer ?
#
loop_
_entity_poly.entity_id
_entity_poly.type
_entity_poly.pdbx_seq_one_letter_code
_entity_poly.pdbx_strand_id
1 'polypeptide(L)'
;MKTNNNFIIRLETESDYRQTENLVREAFWNVYKPGCVEHYVLHCLRNDKDFIPELDFVMEKDGKLIGQVVFMKAEIKADDGRNIPIVTFGPIGIHPDFKRKGYGKILLDYALEKATNMGFGAVCMEGNIDFYGKCGFDTAFKFGIDYHGEKRGAEVPYFLCRELKSGYLNGVNGVYKTPNGYFVDDAECEE
;
A
#
# COMPACT_ATOMS: atom_id res chain seq x y z
N MET A 1 28.57 11.36 -12.16
CA MET A 1 27.79 12.49 -11.67
C MET A 1 26.92 11.98 -10.52
N LYS A 2 27.16 12.40 -9.27
CA LYS A 2 26.25 12.12 -8.16
C LYS A 2 25.04 13.01 -8.36
N THR A 3 23.91 12.43 -8.78
CA THR A 3 22.62 13.10 -8.75
C THR A 3 22.32 13.42 -7.29
N ASN A 4 22.36 14.69 -6.93
CA ASN A 4 21.88 15.18 -5.65
C ASN A 4 20.37 14.97 -5.65
N ASN A 5 19.91 13.80 -5.14
CA ASN A 5 18.50 13.51 -4.97
C ASN A 5 17.97 14.37 -3.80
N ASN A 6 17.66 15.62 -4.10
CA ASN A 6 17.12 16.54 -3.12
C ASN A 6 15.62 16.29 -2.93
N PHE A 7 15.27 15.20 -2.23
CA PHE A 7 13.93 14.90 -1.79
C PHE A 7 13.93 14.54 -0.29
N ILE A 8 12.81 14.75 0.36
CA ILE A 8 12.55 14.31 1.73
C ILE A 8 11.32 13.41 1.76
N ILE A 9 11.31 12.44 2.68
CA ILE A 9 10.13 11.64 3.01
C ILE A 9 9.78 12.00 4.45
N ARG A 10 8.54 12.38 4.65
CA ARG A 10 8.00 12.77 5.95
C ARG A 10 6.58 12.26 6.13
N LEU A 11 6.09 12.28 7.35
CA LEU A 11 4.67 12.04 7.60
C LEU A 11 3.80 13.08 6.89
N GLU A 12 2.66 12.65 6.42
CA GLU A 12 1.61 13.53 5.94
C GLU A 12 1.04 14.34 7.11
N THR A 13 0.59 15.55 6.83
CA THR A 13 -0.10 16.41 7.77
C THR A 13 -1.45 16.83 7.19
N GLU A 14 -2.39 17.27 8.01
CA GLU A 14 -3.69 17.74 7.54
C GLU A 14 -3.60 18.84 6.48
N SER A 15 -2.55 19.68 6.54
CA SER A 15 -2.30 20.72 5.53
C SER A 15 -1.92 20.17 4.15
N ASP A 16 -1.48 18.91 4.08
CA ASP A 16 -1.11 18.25 2.83
C ASP A 16 -2.31 17.55 2.16
N TYR A 17 -3.36 17.22 2.89
CA TYR A 17 -4.45 16.32 2.48
C TYR A 17 -5.00 16.63 1.08
N ARG A 18 -5.36 17.89 0.83
CA ARG A 18 -5.90 18.29 -0.47
C ARG A 18 -4.87 18.14 -1.60
N GLN A 19 -3.61 18.42 -1.31
CA GLN A 19 -2.56 18.31 -2.31
C GLN A 19 -2.22 16.84 -2.59
N THR A 20 -2.21 15.98 -1.59
CA THR A 20 -1.98 14.54 -1.76
C THR A 20 -3.14 13.84 -2.45
N GLU A 21 -4.39 14.21 -2.14
CA GLU A 21 -5.55 13.70 -2.89
C GLU A 21 -5.47 14.07 -4.37
N ASN A 22 -5.10 15.31 -4.71
CA ASN A 22 -4.87 15.72 -6.09
C ASN A 22 -3.72 14.94 -6.74
N LEU A 23 -2.61 14.74 -6.03
CA LEU A 23 -1.48 13.94 -6.50
C LEU A 23 -1.91 12.50 -6.82
N VAL A 24 -2.65 11.87 -5.91
CA VAL A 24 -3.17 10.51 -6.11
C VAL A 24 -4.14 10.46 -7.28
N ARG A 25 -5.04 11.45 -7.39
CA ARG A 25 -5.95 11.57 -8.53
C ARG A 25 -5.19 11.63 -9.86
N GLU A 26 -4.18 12.48 -9.97
CA GLU A 26 -3.36 12.57 -11.19
C GLU A 26 -2.56 11.30 -11.45
N ALA A 27 -2.08 10.63 -10.38
CA ALA A 27 -1.31 9.40 -10.51
C ALA A 27 -2.14 8.23 -11.06
N PHE A 28 -3.44 8.18 -10.71
CA PHE A 28 -4.33 7.06 -11.04
C PHE A 28 -5.36 7.37 -12.14
N TRP A 29 -5.42 8.62 -12.62
CA TRP A 29 -6.39 9.02 -13.62
C TRP A 29 -6.34 8.14 -14.88
N ASN A 30 -7.44 7.48 -15.20
CA ASN A 30 -7.58 6.55 -16.34
C ASN A 30 -6.59 5.36 -16.33
N VAL A 31 -6.06 4.96 -15.18
CA VAL A 31 -5.13 3.81 -15.09
C VAL A 31 -5.88 2.49 -15.12
N TYR A 32 -6.92 2.33 -14.31
CA TYR A 32 -7.69 1.08 -14.19
C TYR A 32 -9.08 1.17 -14.82
N LYS A 33 -9.70 2.33 -14.75
CA LYS A 33 -11.02 2.65 -15.32
C LYS A 33 -11.04 4.12 -15.74
N PRO A 34 -12.02 4.59 -16.52
CA PRO A 34 -12.22 6.01 -16.74
C PRO A 34 -12.37 6.76 -15.40
N GLY A 35 -11.65 7.86 -15.23
CA GLY A 35 -11.52 8.54 -13.93
C GLY A 35 -10.60 7.80 -12.97
N CYS A 36 -10.82 7.97 -11.68
CA CYS A 36 -10.18 7.20 -10.60
C CYS A 36 -10.95 7.41 -9.29
N VAL A 37 -10.84 6.47 -8.35
CA VAL A 37 -11.42 6.54 -7.00
C VAL A 37 -10.36 6.56 -5.91
N GLU A 38 -9.11 6.30 -6.24
CA GLU A 38 -8.01 6.11 -5.30
C GLU A 38 -7.78 7.34 -4.41
N HIS A 39 -8.03 8.54 -4.90
CA HIS A 39 -7.93 9.77 -4.12
C HIS A 39 -9.04 9.86 -3.06
N TYR A 40 -10.25 9.38 -3.37
CA TYR A 40 -11.37 9.31 -2.43
C TYR A 40 -11.16 8.16 -1.42
N VAL A 41 -10.64 7.02 -1.86
CA VAL A 41 -10.18 5.96 -0.95
C VAL A 41 -9.20 6.53 0.07
N LEU A 42 -8.17 7.26 -0.37
CA LEU A 42 -7.21 7.93 0.55
C LEU A 42 -7.91 8.85 1.55
N HIS A 43 -8.86 9.68 1.08
CA HIS A 43 -9.66 10.55 1.93
C HIS A 43 -10.39 9.76 3.04
N CYS A 44 -11.08 8.69 2.66
CA CYS A 44 -11.86 7.87 3.60
C CYS A 44 -10.96 7.10 4.58
N LEU A 45 -9.82 6.55 4.12
CA LEU A 45 -8.92 5.77 4.94
C LEU A 45 -8.38 6.54 6.15
N ARG A 46 -8.16 7.85 6.04
CA ARG A 46 -7.66 8.69 7.16
C ARG A 46 -8.60 8.71 8.36
N ASN A 47 -9.89 8.41 8.15
CA ASN A 47 -10.91 8.31 9.20
C ASN A 47 -11.22 6.86 9.60
N ASP A 48 -10.59 5.87 8.98
CA ASP A 48 -10.81 4.46 9.31
C ASP A 48 -10.08 4.06 10.59
N LYS A 49 -10.69 3.18 11.40
CA LYS A 49 -10.12 2.67 12.66
C LYS A 49 -8.81 1.90 12.50
N ASP A 50 -8.57 1.35 11.32
CA ASP A 50 -7.39 0.58 10.98
C ASP A 50 -6.28 1.42 10.33
N PHE A 51 -6.51 2.72 10.15
CA PHE A 51 -5.50 3.66 9.66
C PHE A 51 -4.28 3.73 10.59
N ILE A 52 -3.09 3.85 10.00
CA ILE A 52 -1.83 3.95 10.74
C ILE A 52 -1.16 5.29 10.40
N PRO A 53 -1.45 6.36 11.17
CA PRO A 53 -0.91 7.70 10.87
C PRO A 53 0.63 7.74 10.87
N GLU A 54 1.30 6.87 11.63
CA GLU A 54 2.76 6.76 11.64
C GLU A 54 3.34 6.10 10.38
N LEU A 55 2.48 5.60 9.49
CA LEU A 55 2.83 5.01 8.20
C LEU A 55 2.11 5.68 7.02
N ASP A 56 1.70 6.93 7.20
CA ASP A 56 1.17 7.78 6.14
C ASP A 56 2.26 8.79 5.72
N PHE A 57 2.89 8.52 4.58
CA PHE A 57 4.06 9.28 4.14
C PHE A 57 3.84 10.01 2.84
N VAL A 58 4.42 11.20 2.79
CA VAL A 58 4.59 11.98 1.56
C VAL A 58 6.06 12.10 1.20
N MET A 59 6.34 12.15 -0.09
CA MET A 59 7.66 12.47 -0.65
C MET A 59 7.60 13.84 -1.27
N GLU A 60 8.49 14.72 -0.82
CA GLU A 60 8.59 16.09 -1.29
C GLU A 60 9.92 16.30 -2.02
N LYS A 61 9.90 17.00 -3.15
CA LYS A 61 11.07 17.38 -3.92
C LYS A 61 10.92 18.82 -4.42
N ASP A 62 11.95 19.63 -4.14
CA ASP A 62 11.99 21.05 -4.55
C ASP A 62 10.70 21.81 -4.15
N GLY A 63 10.17 21.54 -2.93
CA GLY A 63 8.97 22.17 -2.37
C GLY A 63 7.65 21.67 -2.96
N LYS A 64 7.65 20.56 -3.74
CA LYS A 64 6.44 19.95 -4.30
C LYS A 64 6.28 18.54 -3.78
N LEU A 65 5.04 18.17 -3.44
CA LEU A 65 4.71 16.78 -3.16
C LEU A 65 4.74 15.99 -4.47
N ILE A 66 5.54 14.92 -4.50
CA ILE A 66 5.74 14.08 -5.68
C ILE A 66 5.34 12.62 -5.46
N GLY A 67 5.07 12.23 -4.23
CA GLY A 67 4.67 10.87 -3.89
C GLY A 67 3.91 10.80 -2.58
N GLN A 68 3.07 9.78 -2.44
CA GLN A 68 2.30 9.48 -1.23
C GLN A 68 2.13 7.96 -1.10
N VAL A 69 2.11 7.46 0.13
CA VAL A 69 1.75 6.07 0.48
C VAL A 69 1.11 6.03 1.85
N VAL A 70 0.04 5.26 1.99
CA VAL A 70 -0.69 5.05 3.24
C VAL A 70 -0.79 3.57 3.59
N PHE A 71 -0.71 3.26 4.88
CA PHE A 71 -0.82 1.90 5.40
C PHE A 71 -2.02 1.75 6.34
N MET A 72 -2.58 0.54 6.32
CA MET A 72 -3.69 0.11 7.16
C MET A 72 -3.30 -1.14 7.94
N LYS A 73 -3.83 -1.31 9.15
CA LYS A 73 -3.80 -2.58 9.84
C LYS A 73 -4.64 -3.60 9.08
N ALA A 74 -4.14 -4.81 9.01
CA ALA A 74 -4.83 -5.94 8.41
C ALA A 74 -4.49 -7.22 9.18
N GLU A 75 -5.17 -8.31 8.86
CA GLU A 75 -4.93 -9.61 9.48
C GLU A 75 -5.07 -10.74 8.46
N ILE A 76 -4.38 -11.83 8.72
CA ILE A 76 -4.63 -13.11 8.09
C ILE A 76 -5.38 -13.97 9.10
N LYS A 77 -6.53 -14.49 8.70
CA LYS A 77 -7.27 -15.49 9.48
C LYS A 77 -6.67 -16.86 9.18
N ALA A 78 -5.83 -17.33 10.11
CA ALA A 78 -5.18 -18.62 9.98
C ALA A 78 -6.17 -19.77 10.17
N ASP A 79 -5.92 -20.88 9.46
CA ASP A 79 -6.77 -22.09 9.51
C ASP A 79 -6.79 -22.76 10.89
N ASP A 80 -5.78 -22.48 11.72
CA ASP A 80 -5.70 -22.95 13.11
C ASP A 80 -6.44 -22.04 14.11
N GLY A 81 -7.14 -21.01 13.62
CA GLY A 81 -7.94 -20.09 14.42
C GLY A 81 -7.21 -18.86 14.92
N ARG A 82 -5.91 -18.72 14.67
CA ARG A 82 -5.17 -17.49 15.01
C ARG A 82 -5.51 -16.35 14.06
N ASN A 83 -5.54 -15.14 14.58
CA ASN A 83 -5.47 -13.92 13.78
C ASN A 83 -4.01 -13.44 13.75
N ILE A 84 -3.40 -13.41 12.57
CA ILE A 84 -2.01 -12.99 12.39
C ILE A 84 -2.02 -11.52 11.97
N PRO A 85 -1.55 -10.60 12.82
CA PRO A 85 -1.54 -9.17 12.50
C PRO A 85 -0.49 -8.87 11.43
N ILE A 86 -0.92 -8.15 10.41
CA ILE A 86 -0.09 -7.68 9.31
C ILE A 86 -0.45 -6.24 8.97
N VAL A 87 0.18 -5.69 7.96
CA VAL A 87 -0.26 -4.45 7.32
C VAL A 87 -0.64 -4.70 5.86
N THR A 88 -1.45 -3.82 5.33
CA THR A 88 -1.63 -3.60 3.91
C THR A 88 -1.34 -2.14 3.58
N PHE A 89 -1.13 -1.80 2.33
CA PHE A 89 -0.94 -0.42 1.91
C PHE A 89 -1.62 -0.13 0.57
N GLY A 90 -1.94 1.12 0.38
CA GLY A 90 -2.53 1.68 -0.84
C GLY A 90 -3.54 2.76 -0.50
N PRO A 91 -3.72 3.72 -1.40
CA PRO A 91 -2.93 3.88 -2.62
C PRO A 91 -1.46 4.21 -2.34
N ILE A 92 -0.59 3.90 -3.31
CA ILE A 92 0.75 4.48 -3.42
C ILE A 92 0.81 5.21 -4.76
N GLY A 93 0.98 6.51 -4.73
CA GLY A 93 0.98 7.38 -5.89
C GLY A 93 2.30 8.11 -6.08
N ILE A 94 2.75 8.21 -7.33
CA ILE A 94 3.83 9.12 -7.74
C ILE A 94 3.28 10.03 -8.83
N HIS A 95 3.48 11.34 -8.64
CA HIS A 95 3.06 12.35 -9.60
C HIS A 95 3.55 12.01 -11.01
N PRO A 96 2.72 12.17 -12.06
CA PRO A 96 3.04 11.73 -13.43
C PRO A 96 4.41 12.17 -13.93
N ASP A 97 4.82 13.41 -13.69
CA ASP A 97 6.11 13.97 -14.12
C ASP A 97 7.34 13.29 -13.47
N PHE A 98 7.12 12.55 -12.38
CA PHE A 98 8.15 11.88 -11.61
C PHE A 98 8.11 10.35 -11.70
N LYS A 99 7.14 9.79 -12.44
CA LYS A 99 7.04 8.34 -12.67
C LYS A 99 8.28 7.80 -13.40
N ARG A 100 8.55 6.51 -13.18
CA ARG A 100 9.65 5.74 -13.80
C ARG A 100 11.06 6.26 -13.51
N LYS A 101 11.22 7.06 -12.46
CA LYS A 101 12.51 7.59 -11.98
C LYS A 101 12.99 6.93 -10.67
N GLY A 102 12.32 5.84 -10.24
CA GLY A 102 12.66 5.09 -9.03
C GLY A 102 12.04 5.60 -7.74
N TYR A 103 11.36 6.75 -7.74
CA TYR A 103 10.79 7.34 -6.52
C TYR A 103 9.76 6.44 -5.82
N GLY A 104 8.93 5.71 -6.57
CA GLY A 104 7.95 4.79 -5.99
C GLY A 104 8.60 3.68 -5.16
N LYS A 105 9.71 3.09 -5.67
CA LYS A 105 10.46 2.09 -4.92
C LYS A 105 11.11 2.68 -3.67
N ILE A 106 11.71 3.87 -3.77
CA ILE A 106 12.36 4.56 -2.65
C ILE A 106 11.34 4.85 -1.54
N LEU A 107 10.17 5.38 -1.90
CA LEU A 107 9.09 5.68 -0.96
C LEU A 107 8.58 4.41 -0.28
N LEU A 108 8.33 3.34 -1.06
CA LEU A 108 7.86 2.07 -0.54
C LEU A 108 8.89 1.41 0.38
N ASP A 109 10.16 1.35 -0.03
CA ASP A 109 11.22 0.75 0.80
C ASP A 109 11.35 1.48 2.15
N TYR A 110 11.30 2.82 2.15
CA TYR A 110 11.30 3.62 3.36
C TYR A 110 10.11 3.29 4.28
N ALA A 111 8.90 3.23 3.72
CA ALA A 111 7.70 2.96 4.49
C ALA A 111 7.68 1.53 5.06
N LEU A 112 8.15 0.54 4.29
CA LEU A 112 8.27 -0.85 4.74
C LEU A 112 9.31 -1.00 5.85
N GLU A 113 10.43 -0.26 5.80
CA GLU A 113 11.40 -0.21 6.89
C GLU A 113 10.77 0.35 8.17
N LYS A 114 9.98 1.42 8.06
CA LYS A 114 9.24 1.98 9.22
C LYS A 114 8.23 0.98 9.78
N ALA A 115 7.45 0.31 8.93
CA ALA A 115 6.52 -0.74 9.36
C ALA A 115 7.24 -1.89 10.09
N THR A 116 8.40 -2.31 9.58
CA THR A 116 9.25 -3.32 10.24
C THR A 116 9.70 -2.86 11.62
N ASN A 117 10.14 -1.62 11.75
CA ASN A 117 10.61 -1.04 13.02
C ASN A 117 9.47 -0.88 14.03
N MET A 118 8.23 -0.68 13.58
CA MET A 118 7.03 -0.67 14.42
C MET A 118 6.60 -2.08 14.87
N GLY A 119 7.23 -3.12 14.36
CA GLY A 119 6.98 -4.48 14.81
C GLY A 119 6.13 -5.33 13.88
N PHE A 120 5.62 -4.79 12.77
CA PHE A 120 4.86 -5.59 11.80
C PHE A 120 5.75 -6.66 11.16
N GLY A 121 5.20 -7.86 11.00
CA GLY A 121 5.96 -9.01 10.53
C GLY A 121 5.78 -9.33 9.06
N ALA A 122 4.68 -8.91 8.46
CA ALA A 122 4.37 -9.13 7.04
C ALA A 122 3.44 -8.05 6.49
N VAL A 123 3.40 -7.98 5.17
CA VAL A 123 2.50 -7.11 4.41
C VAL A 123 1.86 -7.92 3.27
N CYS A 124 0.54 -7.79 3.12
CA CYS A 124 -0.22 -8.30 1.97
C CYS A 124 -0.86 -7.13 1.23
N MET A 125 -0.92 -7.22 -0.10
CA MET A 125 -1.51 -6.15 -0.91
C MET A 125 -1.89 -6.66 -2.32
N GLU A 126 -2.65 -5.86 -3.04
CA GLU A 126 -2.97 -6.11 -4.44
C GLU A 126 -2.12 -5.22 -5.35
N GLY A 127 -1.49 -5.82 -6.36
CA GLY A 127 -0.69 -5.03 -7.29
C GLY A 127 0.00 -5.84 -8.38
N ASN A 128 0.79 -5.14 -9.19
CA ASN A 128 1.50 -5.74 -10.31
C ASN A 128 2.85 -6.30 -9.85
N ILE A 129 3.04 -7.61 -10.00
CA ILE A 129 4.27 -8.32 -9.62
C ILE A 129 5.52 -7.79 -10.35
N ASP A 130 5.38 -7.25 -11.57
CA ASP A 130 6.52 -6.70 -12.33
C ASP A 130 7.18 -5.51 -11.62
N PHE A 131 6.40 -4.76 -10.85
CA PHE A 131 6.91 -3.67 -10.03
C PHE A 131 7.25 -4.17 -8.61
N TYR A 132 6.29 -4.79 -7.93
CA TYR A 132 6.45 -5.15 -6.52
C TYR A 132 7.42 -6.31 -6.30
N GLY A 133 7.62 -7.19 -7.27
CA GLY A 133 8.67 -8.20 -7.23
C GLY A 133 10.07 -7.59 -7.06
N LYS A 134 10.33 -6.42 -7.65
CA LYS A 134 11.58 -5.65 -7.46
C LYS A 134 11.69 -5.00 -6.08
N CYS A 135 10.58 -4.97 -5.34
CA CYS A 135 10.50 -4.53 -3.96
C CYS A 135 10.45 -5.71 -2.96
N GLY A 136 10.74 -6.94 -3.42
CA GLY A 136 10.81 -8.12 -2.57
C GLY A 136 9.48 -8.79 -2.26
N PHE A 137 8.43 -8.47 -3.00
CA PHE A 137 7.15 -9.18 -2.93
C PHE A 137 7.14 -10.41 -3.83
N ASP A 138 6.34 -11.38 -3.45
CA ASP A 138 6.00 -12.53 -4.28
C ASP A 138 4.49 -12.81 -4.18
N THR A 139 3.95 -13.73 -4.98
CA THR A 139 2.54 -14.12 -4.85
C THR A 139 2.27 -14.66 -3.44
N ALA A 140 1.19 -14.23 -2.82
CA ALA A 140 0.84 -14.63 -1.45
C ALA A 140 0.61 -16.14 -1.32
N PHE A 141 0.28 -16.79 -2.43
CA PHE A 141 0.19 -18.25 -2.54
C PHE A 141 1.47 -18.97 -2.05
N LYS A 142 2.65 -18.42 -2.34
CA LYS A 142 3.94 -18.99 -1.91
C LYS A 142 4.13 -18.97 -0.38
N PHE A 143 3.39 -18.12 0.31
CA PHE A 143 3.38 -18.01 1.77
C PHE A 143 2.22 -18.78 2.42
N GLY A 144 1.43 -19.54 1.64
CA GLY A 144 0.27 -20.27 2.16
C GLY A 144 -0.95 -19.39 2.43
N ILE A 145 -1.00 -18.19 1.87
CA ILE A 145 -2.08 -17.23 2.12
C ILE A 145 -2.98 -17.14 0.90
N ASP A 146 -4.26 -17.45 1.10
CA ASP A 146 -5.30 -17.31 0.09
C ASP A 146 -5.98 -15.94 0.16
N TYR A 147 -6.50 -15.50 -0.98
CA TYR A 147 -7.30 -14.28 -1.08
C TYR A 147 -8.79 -14.58 -0.84
N HIS A 148 -9.44 -13.77 0.00
CA HIS A 148 -10.86 -13.93 0.29
C HIS A 148 -11.71 -13.80 -0.97
N GLY A 149 -12.64 -14.75 -1.16
CA GLY A 149 -13.51 -14.79 -2.33
C GLY A 149 -12.97 -15.64 -3.48
N GLU A 150 -11.68 -15.97 -3.45
CA GLU A 150 -11.07 -16.85 -4.43
C GLU A 150 -11.06 -18.32 -3.95
N LYS A 151 -10.86 -19.25 -4.89
CA LYS A 151 -10.75 -20.66 -4.57
C LYS A 151 -9.53 -20.93 -3.69
N ARG A 152 -9.73 -21.68 -2.60
CA ARG A 152 -8.64 -22.10 -1.70
C ARG A 152 -7.53 -22.82 -2.47
N GLY A 153 -6.28 -22.42 -2.21
CA GLY A 153 -5.11 -22.97 -2.88
C GLY A 153 -4.94 -22.52 -4.33
N ALA A 154 -5.69 -21.52 -4.79
CA ALA A 154 -5.46 -20.92 -6.10
C ALA A 154 -4.42 -19.81 -6.02
N GLU A 155 -3.48 -19.79 -6.96
CA GLU A 155 -2.59 -18.66 -7.11
C GLU A 155 -3.32 -17.48 -7.74
N VAL A 156 -3.34 -16.35 -7.02
CA VAL A 156 -3.94 -15.08 -7.46
C VAL A 156 -2.80 -14.14 -7.86
N PRO A 157 -2.57 -13.88 -9.16
CA PRO A 157 -1.35 -13.21 -9.64
C PRO A 157 -1.16 -11.79 -9.14
N TYR A 158 -2.25 -11.10 -8.80
CA TYR A 158 -2.23 -9.73 -8.29
C TYR A 158 -2.21 -9.65 -6.77
N PHE A 159 -2.41 -10.77 -6.05
CA PHE A 159 -2.37 -10.80 -4.60
C PHE A 159 -0.95 -11.17 -4.13
N LEU A 160 -0.30 -10.20 -3.53
CA LEU A 160 1.12 -10.24 -3.21
C LEU A 160 1.35 -10.17 -1.71
N CYS A 161 2.44 -10.81 -1.28
CA CYS A 161 2.88 -10.82 0.11
C CYS A 161 4.40 -10.60 0.20
N ARG A 162 4.84 -9.98 1.29
CA ARG A 162 6.24 -9.90 1.68
C ARG A 162 6.36 -10.05 3.19
N GLU A 163 7.26 -10.92 3.65
CA GLU A 163 7.68 -10.92 5.05
C GLU A 163 8.57 -9.70 5.33
N LEU A 164 8.26 -8.98 6.39
CA LEU A 164 9.08 -7.90 6.94
C LEU A 164 10.03 -8.42 8.00
N LYS A 165 9.66 -9.52 8.67
CA LYS A 165 10.50 -10.30 9.59
C LYS A 165 10.60 -11.72 9.06
N SER A 166 11.81 -12.19 8.83
CA SER A 166 12.06 -13.53 8.30
C SER A 166 11.36 -14.59 9.16
N GLY A 167 10.62 -15.48 8.51
CA GLY A 167 9.91 -16.58 9.15
C GLY A 167 8.65 -16.19 9.90
N TYR A 168 8.17 -14.97 9.77
CA TYR A 168 6.95 -14.52 10.45
C TYR A 168 5.71 -15.34 10.05
N LEU A 169 5.65 -15.76 8.79
CA LEU A 169 4.55 -16.56 8.25
C LEU A 169 4.84 -18.07 8.24
N ASN A 170 5.93 -18.52 8.87
CA ASN A 170 6.24 -19.94 8.92
C ASN A 170 5.12 -20.74 9.61
N GLY A 171 4.58 -21.75 8.90
CA GLY A 171 3.49 -22.57 9.39
C GLY A 171 2.13 -21.87 9.45
N VAL A 172 2.00 -20.69 8.84
CA VAL A 172 0.73 -20.01 8.69
C VAL A 172 0.12 -20.41 7.35
N ASN A 173 -1.08 -21.01 7.40
CA ASN A 173 -1.98 -21.14 6.25
C ASN A 173 -3.25 -20.40 6.62
N GLY A 174 -3.82 -19.62 5.71
CA GLY A 174 -4.99 -18.82 6.07
C GLY A 174 -5.52 -17.96 4.93
N VAL A 175 -6.47 -17.11 5.27
CA VAL A 175 -7.14 -16.21 4.31
C VAL A 175 -6.91 -14.77 4.69
N TYR A 176 -6.49 -13.98 3.73
CA TYR A 176 -6.48 -12.53 3.81
C TYR A 176 -7.76 -11.97 3.20
N LYS A 177 -8.30 -10.94 3.83
CA LYS A 177 -9.38 -10.12 3.29
C LYS A 177 -8.95 -8.67 3.32
N THR A 178 -9.10 -7.98 2.19
CA THR A 178 -8.86 -6.53 2.11
C THR A 178 -9.75 -5.79 3.12
N PRO A 179 -9.20 -4.89 3.94
CA PRO A 179 -9.98 -4.10 4.89
C PRO A 179 -11.12 -3.34 4.22
N ASN A 180 -12.25 -3.23 4.94
CA ASN A 180 -13.46 -2.64 4.36
C ASN A 180 -13.29 -1.16 3.94
N GLY A 181 -12.40 -0.41 4.58
CA GLY A 181 -12.11 0.97 4.24
C GLY A 181 -11.64 1.23 2.81
N TYR A 182 -11.19 0.17 2.10
CA TYR A 182 -10.83 0.28 0.68
C TYR A 182 -12.02 0.25 -0.28
N PHE A 183 -13.20 -0.17 0.20
CA PHE A 183 -14.41 -0.26 -0.61
C PHE A 183 -15.28 0.98 -0.39
N VAL A 184 -15.13 1.93 -1.30
CA VAL A 184 -15.93 3.16 -1.33
C VAL A 184 -16.95 3.07 -2.44
N ASP A 185 -18.16 3.63 -2.23
CA ASP A 185 -19.17 3.69 -3.27
C ASP A 185 -18.80 4.76 -4.30
N ASP A 186 -18.82 4.38 -5.59
CA ASP A 186 -18.51 5.31 -6.70
C ASP A 186 -19.43 6.55 -6.70
N ALA A 187 -20.63 6.46 -6.13
CA ALA A 187 -21.59 7.56 -6.03
C ALA A 187 -21.14 8.65 -5.03
N GLU A 188 -20.27 8.35 -4.09
CA GLU A 188 -19.76 9.29 -3.09
C GLU A 188 -18.53 10.07 -3.57
N CYS A 189 -17.97 9.71 -4.75
CA CYS A 189 -16.76 10.32 -5.30
C CYS A 189 -17.02 11.61 -6.11
N GLU A 190 -18.28 12.01 -6.32
CA GLU A 190 -18.64 13.12 -7.20
C GLU A 190 -18.82 14.48 -6.48
N GLU A 191 -18.58 14.57 -5.16
CA GLU A 191 -18.58 15.81 -4.39
C GLU A 191 -17.13 16.30 -4.13
#